data_65e90fa42e553ded68655b56525eda3c
#
_entry.id   65e90fa42e553ded68655b56525eda3c
#
_cell.length_a   1.000
_cell.length_b   1.000
_cell.length_c   1.000
_cell.angle_alpha   90.00
_cell.angle_beta   90.00
_cell.angle_gamma   90.00
#
_symmetry.space_group_name_H-M   'P 1'
#
loop_
_entity.id
_entity.type
_entity.pdbx_description
1 polymer ?
#
loop_
_entity_poly.entity_id
_entity_poly.type
_entity_poly.pdbx_seq_one_letter_code
_entity_poly.pdbx_strand_id
1 'polypeptide(L)'
;MTNAMHLIATPAYKTCARGLFLILIITLTGCALKASSVSPSLYDFGPGRLSSRAEAAPARAPQAPALHPLIVADIEASPALEGNAVLYRLAYADAQQLKPYAQARWSMAPAQLVRQRLREHLGQSRTLLNPGDSVGQGSAAPLTLRLELEEFSQLFDTPATSVGLLRLRVTVVQAHNASEQTLAQRMVVVQRPAASADAAGGVRALTAATDAAIQEIDAWLQTLAL
;
A
#
# COMPACT_ATOMS: atom_id res chain seq x y z
N MET A 1 -59.74 -83.33 3.95
CA MET A 1 -58.32 -83.55 3.56
C MET A 1 -57.96 -82.46 2.56
N THR A 2 -57.35 -81.39 2.99
CA THR A 2 -56.89 -80.34 2.07
C THR A 2 -55.66 -79.65 2.72
N ASN A 3 -54.49 -79.92 2.15
CA ASN A 3 -53.26 -79.33 2.55
C ASN A 3 -53.14 -77.86 2.01
N ALA A 4 -52.96 -76.92 2.89
CA ALA A 4 -52.68 -75.55 2.53
C ALA A 4 -51.20 -75.36 2.60
N MET A 5 -50.55 -75.04 1.47
CA MET A 5 -49.16 -74.76 1.27
C MET A 5 -48.89 -73.25 1.51
N HIS A 6 -48.26 -72.89 2.62
CA HIS A 6 -47.85 -71.51 2.90
C HIS A 6 -46.62 -71.15 2.08
N LEU A 7 -46.72 -70.24 1.13
CA LEU A 7 -45.62 -69.59 0.46
C LEU A 7 -45.12 -68.46 1.36
N ILE A 8 -43.88 -68.53 1.81
CA ILE A 8 -43.21 -67.47 2.55
C ILE A 8 -42.56 -66.55 1.51
N ALA A 9 -43.15 -65.37 1.29
CA ALA A 9 -42.55 -64.34 0.49
C ALA A 9 -41.48 -63.57 1.30
N THR A 10 -40.22 -63.71 0.94
CA THR A 10 -39.10 -62.93 1.53
C THR A 10 -39.11 -61.50 0.98
N PRO A 11 -38.99 -60.45 1.82
CA PRO A 11 -39.07 -59.08 1.33
C PRO A 11 -37.73 -58.64 0.67
N ALA A 12 -37.74 -58.53 -0.65
CA ALA A 12 -36.63 -58.07 -1.48
C ALA A 12 -36.23 -56.59 -1.27
N TYR A 13 -36.93 -55.84 -0.42
CA TYR A 13 -36.69 -54.41 -0.23
C TYR A 13 -35.49 -54.09 0.71
N LYS A 14 -35.08 -55.01 1.57
CA LYS A 14 -33.97 -54.78 2.51
C LYS A 14 -32.58 -54.72 1.85
N THR A 15 -32.39 -55.34 0.69
CA THR A 15 -31.16 -55.31 -0.08
C THR A 15 -31.02 -54.04 -0.91
N CYS A 16 -32.12 -53.51 -1.46
CA CYS A 16 -32.11 -52.26 -2.20
C CYS A 16 -31.83 -51.04 -1.33
N ALA A 17 -32.36 -50.98 -0.10
CA ALA A 17 -32.13 -49.89 0.84
C ALA A 17 -30.67 -49.82 1.32
N ARG A 18 -29.99 -50.96 1.49
CA ARG A 18 -28.55 -50.99 1.87
C ARG A 18 -27.66 -50.54 0.75
N GLY A 19 -27.96 -50.86 -0.51
CA GLY A 19 -27.24 -50.41 -1.70
C GLY A 19 -27.33 -48.88 -1.88
N LEU A 20 -28.53 -48.32 -1.72
CA LEU A 20 -28.76 -46.89 -1.85
C LEU A 20 -28.07 -46.06 -0.75
N PHE A 21 -28.01 -46.58 0.48
CA PHE A 21 -27.31 -45.93 1.59
C PHE A 21 -25.79 -45.94 1.43
N LEU A 22 -25.23 -47.03 0.85
CA LEU A 22 -23.79 -47.08 0.57
C LEU A 22 -23.38 -46.15 -0.56
N ILE A 23 -24.19 -45.97 -1.58
CA ILE A 23 -23.95 -45.02 -2.70
C ILE A 23 -24.03 -43.58 -2.19
N LEU A 24 -24.95 -43.27 -1.29
CA LEU A 24 -25.09 -41.92 -0.68
C LEU A 24 -23.89 -41.53 0.16
N ILE A 25 -23.27 -42.50 0.87
CA ILE A 25 -22.05 -42.22 1.69
C ILE A 25 -20.84 -41.95 0.81
N ILE A 26 -20.72 -42.60 -0.36
CA ILE A 26 -19.59 -42.41 -1.28
C ILE A 26 -19.66 -41.03 -1.97
N THR A 27 -20.84 -40.45 -2.17
CA THR A 27 -20.97 -39.12 -2.77
C THR A 27 -20.69 -37.98 -1.82
N LEU A 28 -20.67 -38.19 -0.50
CA LEU A 28 -20.32 -37.13 0.49
C LEU A 28 -18.82 -37.02 0.78
N THR A 29 -17.96 -37.90 0.29
CA THR A 29 -16.49 -37.82 0.47
C THR A 29 -15.79 -36.98 -0.58
N GLY A 30 -16.54 -36.39 -1.50
CA GLY A 30 -16.01 -35.51 -2.55
C GLY A 30 -15.82 -34.09 -2.06
N CYS A 31 -14.58 -33.61 -2.05
CA CYS A 31 -14.13 -32.23 -1.94
C CYS A 31 -13.81 -31.67 -0.56
N ALA A 32 -13.02 -32.35 0.22
CA ALA A 32 -12.05 -31.69 1.06
C ALA A 32 -10.76 -31.44 0.24
N LEU A 33 -10.87 -30.73 -0.89
CA LEU A 33 -9.71 -30.09 -1.52
C LEU A 33 -9.24 -29.04 -0.51
N LYS A 34 -8.20 -29.42 0.24
CA LYS A 34 -7.46 -28.53 1.11
C LYS A 34 -6.89 -27.45 0.18
N ALA A 35 -7.62 -26.34 0.02
CA ALA A 35 -7.08 -25.16 -0.64
C ALA A 35 -5.82 -24.81 0.15
N SER A 36 -4.66 -25.09 -0.43
CA SER A 36 -3.40 -24.60 0.12
C SER A 36 -3.55 -23.09 0.20
N SER A 37 -3.67 -22.56 1.42
CA SER A 37 -3.68 -21.13 1.65
C SER A 37 -2.28 -20.62 1.29
N VAL A 38 -2.11 -20.22 0.04
CA VAL A 38 -0.87 -19.54 -0.36
C VAL A 38 -0.86 -18.22 0.40
N SER A 39 0.11 -18.09 1.31
CA SER A 39 0.28 -16.83 2.05
C SER A 39 0.59 -15.71 1.07
N PRO A 40 -0.05 -14.55 1.18
CA PRO A 40 0.25 -13.41 0.32
C PRO A 40 1.71 -12.99 0.42
N SER A 41 2.30 -12.61 -0.71
CA SER A 41 3.61 -11.97 -0.74
C SER A 41 3.53 -10.61 -0.05
N LEU A 42 4.44 -10.36 0.87
CA LEU A 42 4.54 -9.12 1.61
C LEU A 42 5.59 -8.21 0.97
N TYR A 43 5.25 -6.96 0.72
CA TYR A 43 6.09 -5.97 0.07
C TYR A 43 6.27 -4.73 0.94
N ASP A 44 7.43 -4.10 0.80
CA ASP A 44 7.72 -2.76 1.29
C ASP A 44 8.46 -1.95 0.21
N PHE A 45 8.95 -0.75 0.52
CA PHE A 45 9.73 0.07 -0.41
C PHE A 45 11.21 -0.31 -0.46
N GLY A 46 11.59 -1.43 0.16
CA GLY A 46 12.96 -1.88 0.27
C GLY A 46 13.82 -0.99 1.21
N PRO A 47 15.09 -1.33 1.37
CA PRO A 47 15.99 -0.67 2.34
C PRO A 47 16.37 0.77 1.98
N GLY A 48 15.76 1.34 0.94
CA GLY A 48 16.10 2.66 0.45
C GLY A 48 17.47 2.71 -0.24
N ARG A 49 17.96 3.93 -0.50
CA ARG A 49 19.35 4.12 -0.89
C ARG A 49 20.20 3.93 0.35
N LEU A 50 20.82 2.78 0.48
CA LEU A 50 21.94 2.62 1.39
C LEU A 50 23.02 3.56 0.84
N SER A 51 23.02 4.81 1.29
CA SER A 51 24.16 5.70 1.03
C SER A 51 25.36 4.95 1.58
N SER A 52 26.26 4.50 0.71
CA SER A 52 27.54 3.97 1.16
C SER A 52 28.25 5.14 1.85
N ARG A 53 28.10 5.24 3.16
CA ARG A 53 28.79 6.21 4.02
C ARG A 53 30.32 5.92 4.07
N ALA A 54 30.81 5.25 3.05
CA ALA A 54 32.22 4.90 2.91
C ALA A 54 33.02 5.96 2.11
N GLU A 55 32.38 7.01 1.59
CA GLU A 55 33.08 8.08 0.92
C GLU A 55 33.01 9.34 1.77
N ALA A 56 34.07 9.49 2.57
CA ALA A 56 34.61 10.71 3.21
C ALA A 56 33.58 11.85 3.41
N ALA A 57 33.30 12.17 4.66
CA ALA A 57 32.80 13.48 5.01
C ALA A 57 33.72 14.55 4.37
N PRO A 58 33.28 15.31 3.36
CA PRO A 58 34.01 16.45 2.91
C PRO A 58 34.01 17.44 4.07
N ALA A 59 35.19 18.00 4.34
CA ALA A 59 35.36 19.10 5.26
C ALA A 59 34.23 20.11 5.10
N ARG A 60 33.67 20.52 6.24
CA ARG A 60 32.64 21.52 6.46
C ARG A 60 32.55 22.56 5.34
N ALA A 61 31.70 22.30 4.34
CA ALA A 61 31.32 23.29 3.35
C ALA A 61 30.69 24.50 4.07
N PRO A 62 30.81 25.74 3.54
CA PRO A 62 30.13 26.91 4.11
C PRO A 62 28.67 26.56 4.37
N GLN A 63 28.22 26.73 5.60
CA GLN A 63 26.86 26.37 6.00
C GLN A 63 25.89 27.16 5.11
N ALA A 64 25.24 26.47 4.18
CA ALA A 64 24.03 26.99 3.57
C ALA A 64 23.04 27.43 4.70
N PRO A 65 22.26 28.49 4.49
CA PRO A 65 21.28 28.93 5.49
C PRO A 65 20.53 27.71 6.01
N ALA A 66 20.46 27.57 7.34
CA ALA A 66 19.83 26.42 7.95
C ALA A 66 18.36 26.40 7.51
N LEU A 67 17.96 25.36 6.80
CA LEU A 67 16.57 25.16 6.39
C LEU A 67 15.68 25.08 7.62
N HIS A 68 14.45 25.62 7.53
CA HIS A 68 13.48 25.53 8.60
C HIS A 68 13.31 24.09 9.07
N PRO A 69 13.29 23.83 10.40
CA PRO A 69 12.92 22.53 10.94
C PRO A 69 11.53 22.13 10.45
N LEU A 70 11.35 20.84 10.19
CA LEU A 70 10.11 20.34 9.58
C LEU A 70 9.47 19.25 10.43
N ILE A 71 8.19 19.37 10.68
CA ILE A 71 7.34 18.30 11.22
C ILE A 71 6.64 17.65 10.04
N VAL A 72 6.83 16.35 9.84
CA VAL A 72 6.06 15.56 8.87
C VAL A 72 4.90 14.92 9.63
N ALA A 73 3.70 15.45 9.43
CA ALA A 73 2.48 14.91 10.03
C ALA A 73 2.18 13.49 9.53
N ASP A 74 1.24 12.80 10.17
CA ASP A 74 0.70 11.56 9.62
C ASP A 74 0.03 11.85 8.27
N ILE A 75 0.21 10.93 7.32
CA ILE A 75 -0.38 11.08 5.98
C ILE A 75 -1.82 10.59 6.06
N GLU A 76 -2.76 11.47 5.75
CA GLU A 76 -4.17 11.12 5.59
C GLU A 76 -4.37 10.34 4.29
N ALA A 77 -5.26 9.36 4.31
CA ALA A 77 -5.60 8.59 3.13
C ALA A 77 -7.12 8.37 3.06
N SER A 78 -7.64 8.16 1.86
CA SER A 78 -9.04 7.74 1.71
C SER A 78 -9.23 6.34 2.30
N PRO A 79 -10.43 5.97 2.79
CA PRO A 79 -10.70 4.64 3.36
C PRO A 79 -10.29 3.48 2.44
N ALA A 80 -10.34 3.68 1.12
CA ALA A 80 -9.90 2.68 0.14
C ALA A 80 -8.38 2.42 0.16
N LEU A 81 -7.59 3.36 0.69
CA LEU A 81 -6.12 3.31 0.78
C LEU A 81 -5.60 3.06 2.20
N GLU A 82 -6.48 2.97 3.21
CA GLU A 82 -6.09 2.72 4.60
C GLU A 82 -5.58 1.29 4.83
N GLY A 83 -6.01 0.34 3.99
CA GLY A 83 -5.60 -1.06 4.09
C GLY A 83 -4.19 -1.31 3.51
N ASN A 84 -3.71 -2.53 3.70
CA ASN A 84 -2.41 -2.96 3.18
C ASN A 84 -2.49 -3.73 1.85
N ALA A 85 -3.62 -3.69 1.14
CA ALA A 85 -3.74 -4.34 -0.16
C ALA A 85 -2.90 -3.61 -1.22
N VAL A 86 -2.19 -4.35 -2.07
CA VAL A 86 -1.66 -3.79 -3.31
C VAL A 86 -2.83 -3.65 -4.27
N LEU A 87 -3.08 -2.42 -4.73
CA LEU A 87 -4.26 -2.07 -5.51
C LEU A 87 -3.93 -1.83 -6.98
N TYR A 88 -4.89 -2.12 -7.85
CA TYR A 88 -4.79 -1.86 -9.28
C TYR A 88 -6.12 -1.42 -9.91
N ARG A 89 -6.03 -0.78 -11.08
CA ARG A 89 -7.17 -0.41 -11.94
C ARG A 89 -6.92 -0.92 -13.36
N LEU A 90 -7.97 -1.39 -14.01
CA LEU A 90 -7.94 -1.78 -15.42
C LEU A 90 -8.58 -0.64 -16.25
N ALA A 91 -7.82 0.43 -16.54
CA ALA A 91 -8.35 1.60 -17.22
C ALA A 91 -8.94 1.28 -18.59
N TYR A 92 -8.40 0.28 -19.26
CA TYR A 92 -8.92 -0.20 -20.55
C TYR A 92 -10.30 -0.89 -20.45
N ALA A 93 -10.72 -1.30 -19.25
CA ALA A 93 -12.02 -1.96 -19.03
C ALA A 93 -12.94 -1.08 -18.19
N ASP A 94 -12.48 -0.64 -17.01
CA ASP A 94 -13.22 0.23 -16.09
C ASP A 94 -12.21 0.96 -15.17
N ALA A 95 -11.94 2.23 -15.46
CA ALA A 95 -11.01 3.05 -14.70
C ALA A 95 -11.51 3.41 -13.29
N GLN A 96 -12.82 3.34 -13.03
CA GLN A 96 -13.39 3.63 -11.72
C GLN A 96 -13.22 2.47 -10.74
N GLN A 97 -13.08 1.25 -11.24
CA GLN A 97 -13.01 0.07 -10.39
C GLN A 97 -11.60 -0.12 -9.80
N LEU A 98 -11.46 0.11 -8.49
CA LEU A 98 -10.25 -0.20 -7.73
C LEU A 98 -10.31 -1.65 -7.22
N LYS A 99 -9.29 -2.45 -7.51
CA LYS A 99 -9.24 -3.88 -7.19
C LYS A 99 -8.00 -4.21 -6.36
N PRO A 100 -8.12 -5.06 -5.33
CA PRO A 100 -6.96 -5.59 -4.62
C PRO A 100 -6.36 -6.81 -5.36
N TYR A 101 -5.05 -6.93 -5.38
CA TYR A 101 -4.39 -8.19 -5.72
C TYR A 101 -4.69 -9.25 -4.66
N ALA A 102 -4.99 -10.47 -5.10
CA ALA A 102 -5.32 -11.56 -4.18
C ALA A 102 -4.12 -11.98 -3.31
N GLN A 103 -2.92 -12.03 -3.90
CA GLN A 103 -1.72 -12.60 -3.31
C GLN A 103 -0.60 -11.57 -3.07
N ALA A 104 -0.92 -10.28 -2.96
CA ALA A 104 0.06 -9.24 -2.69
C ALA A 104 -0.45 -8.25 -1.65
N ARG A 105 0.40 -7.95 -0.66
CA ARG A 105 0.10 -7.02 0.42
C ARG A 105 1.31 -6.15 0.69
N TRP A 106 1.08 -4.92 1.09
CA TRP A 106 2.08 -4.08 1.70
C TRP A 106 2.34 -4.51 3.15
N SER A 107 3.54 -4.30 3.66
CA SER A 107 3.92 -4.60 5.05
C SER A 107 3.18 -3.72 6.06
N MET A 108 2.77 -2.52 5.64
CA MET A 108 1.94 -1.57 6.37
C MET A 108 1.11 -0.76 5.37
N ALA A 109 0.20 0.08 5.86
CA ALA A 109 -0.60 0.93 4.97
C ALA A 109 0.30 1.81 4.09
N PRO A 110 -0.03 2.03 2.80
CA PRO A 110 0.77 2.85 1.87
C PRO A 110 1.14 4.23 2.41
N ALA A 111 0.20 4.90 3.10
CA ALA A 111 0.45 6.20 3.72
C ALA A 111 1.62 6.17 4.72
N GLN A 112 1.74 5.10 5.51
CA GLN A 112 2.82 4.92 6.47
C GLN A 112 4.16 4.66 5.76
N LEU A 113 4.18 3.84 4.70
CA LEU A 113 5.37 3.60 3.88
C LEU A 113 5.86 4.89 3.21
N VAL A 114 4.95 5.67 2.63
CA VAL A 114 5.26 6.97 2.02
C VAL A 114 5.83 7.94 3.05
N ARG A 115 5.19 8.03 4.23
CA ARG A 115 5.67 8.90 5.32
C ARG A 115 7.07 8.51 5.79
N GLN A 116 7.32 7.23 6.01
CA GLN A 116 8.64 6.74 6.40
C GLN A 116 9.70 7.14 5.37
N ARG A 117 9.44 6.86 4.08
CA ARG A 117 10.35 7.16 2.98
C ARG A 117 10.60 8.67 2.82
N LEU A 118 9.55 9.48 2.99
CA LEU A 118 9.66 10.94 2.98
C LEU A 118 10.53 11.46 4.13
N ARG A 119 10.34 10.95 5.35
CA ARG A 119 11.17 11.31 6.51
C ARG A 119 12.64 10.92 6.32
N GLU A 120 12.89 9.72 5.79
CA GLU A 120 14.25 9.26 5.47
C GLU A 120 14.96 10.21 4.49
N HIS A 121 14.27 10.65 3.45
CA HIS A 121 14.81 11.56 2.45
C HIS A 121 15.04 12.97 3.02
N LEU A 122 14.03 13.59 3.59
CA LEU A 122 14.10 14.96 4.10
C LEU A 122 15.06 15.10 5.28
N GLY A 123 15.19 14.06 6.11
CA GLY A 123 16.13 14.02 7.23
C GLY A 123 17.61 14.07 6.84
N GLN A 124 17.92 13.88 5.54
CA GLN A 124 19.32 14.02 5.05
C GLN A 124 19.74 15.49 4.91
N SER A 125 18.79 16.41 4.68
CA SER A 125 19.06 17.82 4.37
C SER A 125 18.58 18.79 5.45
N ARG A 126 17.64 18.39 6.31
CA ARG A 126 17.04 19.28 7.32
C ARG A 126 16.69 18.55 8.62
N THR A 127 16.54 19.32 9.69
CA THR A 127 16.10 18.79 10.99
C THR A 127 14.63 18.41 10.92
N LEU A 128 14.33 17.13 11.23
CA LEU A 128 12.96 16.65 11.38
C LEU A 128 12.59 16.58 12.86
N LEU A 129 11.47 17.17 13.19
CA LEU A 129 10.87 17.17 14.53
C LEU A 129 9.67 16.22 14.58
N ASN A 130 9.35 15.73 15.77
CA ASN A 130 8.09 15.06 16.02
C ASN A 130 7.05 16.09 16.51
N PRO A 131 5.75 15.78 16.36
CA PRO A 131 4.71 16.60 16.98
C PRO A 131 4.97 16.77 18.48
N GLY A 132 5.00 18.03 18.94
CA GLY A 132 5.29 18.36 20.35
C GLY A 132 6.76 18.63 20.68
N ASP A 133 7.70 18.36 19.78
CA ASP A 133 9.09 18.75 19.98
C ASP A 133 9.22 20.29 19.94
N SER A 134 10.06 20.83 20.83
CA SER A 134 10.40 22.25 20.83
C SER A 134 11.71 22.52 20.10
N VAL A 135 11.79 23.64 19.43
CA VAL A 135 13.05 24.15 18.87
C VAL A 135 13.79 25.00 19.89
N GLY A 136 15.12 24.97 19.84
CA GLY A 136 15.95 25.81 20.71
C GLY A 136 15.68 27.32 20.50
N GLN A 137 15.97 28.12 21.53
CA GLN A 137 15.85 29.57 21.42
C GLN A 137 16.73 30.11 20.27
N GLY A 138 16.14 30.96 19.44
CA GLY A 138 16.82 31.54 18.27
C GLY A 138 16.70 30.70 16.98
N SER A 139 16.08 29.54 17.04
CA SER A 139 15.77 28.76 15.82
C SER A 139 14.49 29.28 15.16
N ALA A 140 14.45 29.17 13.82
CA ALA A 140 13.23 29.46 13.06
C ALA A 140 12.08 28.56 13.53
N ALA A 141 10.86 29.09 13.53
CA ALA A 141 9.67 28.32 13.88
C ALA A 141 9.53 27.11 12.93
N PRO A 142 9.19 25.94 13.45
CA PRO A 142 9.05 24.74 12.62
C PRO A 142 7.87 24.89 11.66
N LEU A 143 8.04 24.35 10.46
CA LEU A 143 6.96 24.17 9.50
C LEU A 143 6.36 22.78 9.66
N THR A 144 5.06 22.63 9.42
CA THR A 144 4.41 21.33 9.39
C THR A 144 4.03 21.00 7.94
N LEU A 145 4.45 19.84 7.51
CA LEU A 145 4.09 19.26 6.21
C LEU A 145 2.95 18.27 6.41
N ARG A 146 1.78 18.59 5.85
CA ARG A 146 0.60 17.74 5.82
C ARG A 146 0.44 17.15 4.44
N LEU A 147 0.16 15.87 4.36
CA LEU A 147 -0.03 15.16 3.11
C LEU A 147 -1.35 14.39 3.15
N GLU A 148 -2.01 14.36 1.99
CA GLU A 148 -3.17 13.51 1.73
C GLU A 148 -2.84 12.59 0.57
N LEU A 149 -2.93 11.28 0.79
CA LEU A 149 -2.73 10.26 -0.25
C LEU A 149 -4.06 10.01 -0.96
N GLU A 150 -4.21 10.53 -2.16
CA GLU A 150 -5.45 10.46 -2.94
C GLU A 150 -5.49 9.26 -3.89
N GLU A 151 -4.33 8.81 -4.41
CA GLU A 151 -4.24 7.66 -5.30
C GLU A 151 -2.91 6.93 -5.07
N PHE A 152 -2.98 5.59 -5.02
CA PHE A 152 -1.83 4.71 -4.90
C PHE A 152 -2.16 3.34 -5.49
N SER A 153 -2.10 3.23 -6.81
CA SER A 153 -2.48 2.01 -7.52
C SER A 153 -1.65 1.77 -8.76
N GLN A 154 -1.60 0.52 -9.20
CA GLN A 154 -1.12 0.18 -10.53
C GLN A 154 -2.24 0.38 -11.54
N LEU A 155 -2.04 1.27 -12.51
CA LEU A 155 -3.00 1.61 -13.55
C LEU A 155 -2.62 0.90 -14.84
N PHE A 156 -3.51 0.04 -15.34
CA PHE A 156 -3.34 -0.70 -16.59
C PHE A 156 -4.01 0.03 -17.74
N ASP A 157 -3.23 0.52 -18.69
CA ASP A 157 -3.75 1.09 -19.95
C ASP A 157 -4.13 0.01 -20.94
N THR A 158 -3.44 -1.15 -20.89
CA THR A 158 -3.74 -2.35 -21.65
C THR A 158 -3.52 -3.59 -20.76
N PRO A 159 -3.92 -4.80 -21.17
CA PRO A 159 -3.59 -6.01 -20.39
C PRO A 159 -2.08 -6.26 -20.19
N ALA A 160 -1.22 -5.69 -21.04
CA ALA A 160 0.23 -5.90 -21.02
C ALA A 160 1.03 -4.72 -20.49
N THR A 161 0.45 -3.52 -20.43
CA THR A 161 1.15 -2.28 -20.04
C THR A 161 0.46 -1.59 -18.87
N SER A 162 1.25 -1.15 -17.90
CA SER A 162 0.75 -0.44 -16.74
C SER A 162 1.78 0.52 -16.16
N VAL A 163 1.31 1.41 -15.32
CA VAL A 163 2.14 2.36 -14.55
C VAL A 163 1.78 2.29 -13.07
N GLY A 164 2.73 2.58 -12.19
CA GLY A 164 2.45 2.92 -10.80
C GLY A 164 2.02 4.37 -10.74
N LEU A 165 0.77 4.63 -10.32
CA LEU A 165 0.19 5.95 -10.18
C LEU A 165 0.12 6.35 -8.72
N LEU A 166 0.75 7.48 -8.39
CA LEU A 166 0.69 8.12 -7.09
C LEU A 166 0.15 9.54 -7.24
N ARG A 167 -0.78 9.94 -6.34
CA ARG A 167 -1.26 11.30 -6.20
C ARG A 167 -1.25 11.71 -4.74
N LEU A 168 -0.54 12.81 -4.45
CA LEU A 168 -0.42 13.41 -3.13
C LEU A 168 -0.83 14.87 -3.18
N ARG A 169 -1.68 15.29 -2.24
CA ARG A 169 -1.85 16.71 -1.91
C ARG A 169 -0.89 17.03 -0.78
N VAL A 170 -0.09 18.08 -0.96
CA VAL A 170 0.94 18.50 -0.02
C VAL A 170 0.65 19.92 0.43
N THR A 171 0.53 20.13 1.74
CA THR A 171 0.24 21.43 2.34
C THR A 171 1.32 21.77 3.37
N VAL A 172 1.90 22.95 3.24
CA VAL A 172 2.84 23.52 4.23
C VAL A 172 2.07 24.47 5.12
N VAL A 173 2.10 24.22 6.42
CA VAL A 173 1.47 25.08 7.42
C VAL A 173 2.50 25.52 8.46
N GLN A 174 2.26 26.69 9.04
CA GLN A 174 3.04 27.23 10.15
C GLN A 174 2.11 27.55 11.33
N ALA A 175 2.54 27.23 12.52
CA ALA A 175 1.83 27.66 13.74
C ALA A 175 1.93 29.17 13.86
N HIS A 176 0.80 29.85 14.03
CA HIS A 176 0.72 31.28 14.24
C HIS A 176 -0.24 31.59 15.39
N ASN A 177 0.31 31.98 16.55
CA ASN A 177 -0.46 32.15 17.78
C ASN A 177 -1.22 30.87 18.17
N ALA A 178 -2.54 30.93 18.26
CA ALA A 178 -3.42 29.79 18.58
C ALA A 178 -4.03 29.12 17.34
N SER A 179 -3.56 29.47 16.14
CA SER A 179 -4.05 28.94 14.86
C SER A 179 -2.91 28.43 13.99
N GLU A 180 -3.27 27.77 12.89
CA GLU A 180 -2.31 27.39 11.85
C GLU A 180 -2.58 28.21 10.60
N GLN A 181 -1.52 28.69 9.98
CA GLN A 181 -1.57 29.39 8.70
C GLN A 181 -1.05 28.49 7.58
N THR A 182 -1.85 28.28 6.56
CA THR A 182 -1.40 27.65 5.34
C THR A 182 -0.50 28.59 4.57
N LEU A 183 0.73 28.18 4.31
CA LEU A 183 1.72 28.95 3.56
C LEU A 183 1.71 28.61 2.09
N ALA A 184 1.60 27.30 1.76
CA ALA A 184 1.61 26.82 0.39
C ALA A 184 0.91 25.46 0.29
N GLN A 185 0.37 25.16 -0.90
CA GLN A 185 -0.22 23.86 -1.21
C GLN A 185 0.11 23.46 -2.65
N ARG A 186 0.35 22.17 -2.88
CA ARG A 186 0.63 21.63 -4.20
C ARG A 186 0.05 20.22 -4.35
N MET A 187 -0.43 19.92 -5.56
CA MET A 187 -0.74 18.56 -5.99
C MET A 187 0.48 17.96 -6.69
N VAL A 188 0.92 16.80 -6.23
CA VAL A 188 2.00 16.01 -6.84
C VAL A 188 1.40 14.75 -7.44
N VAL A 189 1.54 14.58 -8.74
CA VAL A 189 1.03 13.42 -9.48
C VAL A 189 2.19 12.79 -10.24
N VAL A 190 2.51 11.56 -9.89
CA VAL A 190 3.64 10.84 -10.50
C VAL A 190 3.18 9.51 -11.06
N GLN A 191 3.64 9.22 -12.27
CA GLN A 191 3.50 7.92 -12.91
C GLN A 191 4.86 7.34 -13.22
N ARG A 192 5.03 6.03 -13.02
CA ARG A 192 6.25 5.28 -13.39
C ARG A 192 5.87 3.98 -14.09
N PRO A 193 6.49 3.66 -15.23
CA PRO A 193 6.20 2.42 -15.94
C PRO A 193 6.46 1.20 -15.06
N ALA A 194 5.55 0.23 -15.10
CA ALA A 194 5.77 -1.08 -14.49
C ALA A 194 6.54 -1.98 -15.47
N ALA A 195 7.58 -2.65 -14.95
CA ALA A 195 8.41 -3.55 -15.76
C ALA A 195 7.69 -4.86 -16.14
N SER A 196 6.62 -5.20 -15.42
CA SER A 196 5.76 -6.36 -15.68
C SER A 196 4.32 -6.06 -15.31
N ALA A 197 3.39 -6.73 -16.00
CA ALA A 197 1.95 -6.57 -15.81
C ALA A 197 1.41 -7.44 -14.65
N ASP A 198 2.08 -7.37 -13.50
CA ASP A 198 1.77 -8.14 -12.29
C ASP A 198 1.96 -7.30 -11.02
N ALA A 199 1.63 -7.86 -9.86
CA ALA A 199 1.77 -7.18 -8.58
C ALA A 199 3.22 -6.74 -8.29
N ALA A 200 4.20 -7.56 -8.61
CA ALA A 200 5.61 -7.25 -8.38
C ALA A 200 6.09 -6.07 -9.24
N GLY A 201 5.64 -6.01 -10.52
CA GLY A 201 5.86 -4.87 -11.40
C GLY A 201 5.20 -3.60 -10.87
N GLY A 202 3.95 -3.70 -10.42
CA GLY A 202 3.21 -2.62 -9.79
C GLY A 202 3.89 -2.07 -8.53
N VAL A 203 4.34 -2.96 -7.65
CA VAL A 203 5.07 -2.58 -6.42
C VAL A 203 6.33 -1.79 -6.76
N ARG A 204 7.16 -2.26 -7.69
CA ARG A 204 8.37 -1.54 -8.11
C ARG A 204 8.06 -0.17 -8.73
N ALA A 205 7.01 -0.11 -9.55
CA ALA A 205 6.58 1.15 -10.17
C ALA A 205 6.06 2.15 -9.14
N LEU A 206 5.27 1.71 -8.16
CA LEU A 206 4.76 2.54 -7.06
C LEU A 206 5.88 3.02 -6.13
N THR A 207 6.88 2.17 -5.83
CA THR A 207 8.08 2.58 -5.09
C THR A 207 8.84 3.65 -5.85
N ALA A 208 9.08 3.48 -7.14
CA ALA A 208 9.76 4.47 -7.97
C ALA A 208 8.94 5.77 -8.12
N ALA A 209 7.61 5.68 -8.18
CA ALA A 209 6.72 6.85 -8.18
C ALA A 209 6.81 7.61 -6.86
N THR A 210 6.88 6.90 -5.73
CA THR A 210 7.06 7.50 -4.40
C THR A 210 8.39 8.22 -4.30
N ASP A 211 9.50 7.59 -4.70
CA ASP A 211 10.83 8.22 -4.68
C ASP A 211 10.86 9.50 -5.53
N ALA A 212 10.24 9.49 -6.70
CA ALA A 212 10.16 10.67 -7.56
C ALA A 212 9.24 11.77 -6.99
N ALA A 213 8.11 11.41 -6.38
CA ALA A 213 7.23 12.36 -5.72
C ALA A 213 7.95 13.05 -4.55
N ILE A 214 8.71 12.30 -3.76
CA ILE A 214 9.50 12.84 -2.64
C ILE A 214 10.56 13.82 -3.13
N GLN A 215 11.26 13.51 -4.22
CA GLN A 215 12.22 14.43 -4.84
C GLN A 215 11.54 15.73 -5.34
N GLU A 216 10.35 15.60 -5.95
CA GLU A 216 9.57 16.77 -6.38
C GLU A 216 9.11 17.62 -5.20
N ILE A 217 8.68 16.99 -4.09
CA ILE A 217 8.29 17.70 -2.86
C ILE A 217 9.50 18.43 -2.27
N ASP A 218 10.66 17.78 -2.15
CA ASP A 218 11.86 18.39 -1.59
C ASP A 218 12.33 19.58 -2.44
N ALA A 219 12.39 19.42 -3.76
CA ALA A 219 12.72 20.51 -4.67
C ALA A 219 11.74 21.68 -4.54
N TRP A 220 10.43 21.39 -4.45
CA TRP A 220 9.41 22.43 -4.26
C TRP A 220 9.57 23.15 -2.91
N LEU A 221 9.81 22.43 -1.82
CA LEU A 221 10.04 23.04 -0.50
C LEU A 221 11.25 23.98 -0.49
N GLN A 222 12.27 23.71 -1.30
CA GLN A 222 13.44 24.60 -1.44
C GLN A 222 13.10 25.89 -2.21
N THR A 223 12.07 25.89 -3.06
CA THR A 223 11.62 27.10 -3.77
C THR A 223 10.76 28.02 -2.93
N LEU A 224 10.19 27.49 -1.85
CA LEU A 224 9.39 28.27 -0.93
C LEU A 224 10.34 29.08 -0.04
N ALA A 225 10.79 30.21 -0.34
CA ALA A 225 11.72 31.06 0.44
C ALA A 225 11.19 31.32 1.88
N LEU A 226 11.05 30.24 2.66
CA LEU A 226 10.46 30.16 4.01
C LEU A 226 11.57 30.06 5.06
#